data_e1f14aa5581d121609d48686d1348918
#
_entry.id   e1f14aa5581d121609d48686d1348918
#
_cell.length_a   1.000
_cell.length_b   1.000
_cell.length_c   1.000
_cell.angle_alpha   90.00
_cell.angle_beta   90.00
_cell.angle_gamma   90.00
#
_symmetry.space_group_name_H-M   'P 1'
#
loop_
_entity.id
_entity.type
_entity.pdbx_description
1 polymer ?
#
loop_
_entity_poly.entity_id
_entity_poly.type
_entity_poly.pdbx_seq_one_letter_code
_entity_poly.pdbx_strand_id
1 'polypeptide(L)'
;MKIYLNVSCLNRPFDDQEQARIRLEAAAVGMILERVDEGHWTHVSSEIALIEIAANPDPERRARVHLLLPDSANIVMLTPATYARGEALESLGFKAADALHIAASEAAKADVLLSCDDRFCRTAERSARRLHVRLRNPMAWFDEVEHAPDAT
;
A
#
# COMPACT_ATOMS: atom_id res chain seq x y z
N MET A 1 -6.21 11.92 6.46
CA MET A 1 -5.57 10.61 6.66
C MET A 1 -4.71 10.28 5.45
N LYS A 2 -3.49 9.81 5.69
CA LYS A 2 -2.54 9.42 4.64
C LYS A 2 -2.57 7.91 4.43
N ILE A 3 -2.76 7.49 3.18
CA ILE A 3 -2.89 6.08 2.80
C ILE A 3 -1.77 5.71 1.84
N TYR A 4 -1.04 4.64 2.18
CA TYR A 4 -0.02 4.05 1.31
C TYR A 4 -0.60 2.78 0.69
N LEU A 5 -0.66 2.73 -0.64
CA LEU A 5 -1.12 1.55 -1.37
C LEU A 5 0.09 0.74 -1.85
N ASN A 6 0.21 -0.48 -1.36
CA ASN A 6 1.21 -1.44 -1.86
C ASN A 6 0.96 -1.71 -3.34
N VAL A 7 2.01 -2.07 -4.08
CA VAL A 7 1.91 -2.34 -5.52
C VAL A 7 0.88 -3.43 -5.83
N SER A 8 0.68 -4.39 -4.94
CA SER A 8 -0.37 -5.40 -5.10
C SER A 8 -1.77 -4.78 -5.19
N CYS A 9 -2.04 -3.70 -4.45
CA CYS A 9 -3.31 -2.98 -4.53
C CYS A 9 -3.44 -2.22 -5.84
N LEU A 10 -2.35 -1.57 -6.29
CA LEU A 10 -2.35 -0.82 -7.54
C LEU A 10 -2.54 -1.72 -8.77
N ASN A 11 -2.12 -2.98 -8.68
CA ASN A 11 -2.32 -3.97 -9.73
C ASN A 11 -3.72 -4.59 -9.73
N ARG A 12 -4.40 -4.63 -8.60
CA ARG A 12 -5.68 -5.36 -8.46
C ARG A 12 -6.74 -5.00 -9.52
N PRO A 13 -6.95 -3.72 -9.89
CA PRO A 13 -7.91 -3.37 -10.94
C PRO A 13 -7.62 -4.02 -12.31
N PHE A 14 -6.37 -4.42 -12.54
CA PHE A 14 -5.89 -4.97 -13.80
C PHE A 14 -5.63 -6.47 -13.74
N ASP A 15 -5.79 -7.10 -12.58
CA ASP A 15 -5.69 -8.54 -12.41
C ASP A 15 -6.95 -9.22 -12.97
N ASP A 16 -6.88 -10.56 -13.12
CA ASP A 16 -8.01 -11.34 -13.62
C ASP A 16 -9.23 -11.20 -12.69
N GLN A 17 -10.30 -10.61 -13.21
CA GLN A 17 -11.52 -10.34 -12.44
C GLN A 17 -12.47 -11.55 -12.31
N GLU A 18 -12.07 -12.74 -12.74
CA GLU A 18 -12.90 -13.94 -12.60
C GLU A 18 -13.06 -14.39 -11.15
N GLN A 19 -12.03 -14.15 -10.33
CA GLN A 19 -12.10 -14.48 -8.90
C GLN A 19 -12.83 -13.37 -8.13
N ALA A 20 -13.82 -13.77 -7.33
CA ALA A 20 -14.63 -12.85 -6.54
C ALA A 20 -13.78 -11.97 -5.61
N ARG A 21 -12.78 -12.57 -4.97
CA ARG A 21 -11.87 -11.83 -4.07
C ARG A 21 -11.15 -10.69 -4.80
N ILE A 22 -10.62 -10.97 -6.00
CA ILE A 22 -9.91 -9.96 -6.80
C ILE A 22 -10.85 -8.81 -7.17
N ARG A 23 -12.07 -9.14 -7.60
CA ARG A 23 -13.09 -8.11 -7.91
C ARG A 23 -13.41 -7.22 -6.72
N LEU A 24 -13.56 -7.84 -5.54
CA LEU A 24 -13.89 -7.10 -4.32
C LEU A 24 -12.74 -6.23 -3.84
N GLU A 25 -11.52 -6.74 -3.92
CA GLU A 25 -10.33 -5.96 -3.59
C GLU A 25 -10.12 -4.81 -4.59
N ALA A 26 -10.33 -5.06 -5.88
CA ALA A 26 -10.26 -4.05 -6.93
C ALA A 26 -11.30 -2.95 -6.71
N ALA A 27 -12.53 -3.33 -6.34
CA ALA A 27 -13.59 -2.37 -6.04
C ALA A 27 -13.21 -1.49 -4.84
N ALA A 28 -12.66 -2.07 -3.78
CA ALA A 28 -12.21 -1.33 -2.60
C ALA A 28 -11.11 -0.33 -2.97
N VAL A 29 -10.12 -0.76 -3.74
CA VAL A 29 -9.03 0.12 -4.21
C VAL A 29 -9.61 1.28 -5.03
N GLY A 30 -10.55 1.00 -5.94
CA GLY A 30 -11.22 2.02 -6.74
C GLY A 30 -11.93 3.07 -5.89
N MET A 31 -12.65 2.63 -4.86
CA MET A 31 -13.36 3.52 -3.94
C MET A 31 -12.39 4.36 -3.11
N ILE A 32 -11.28 3.78 -2.68
CA ILE A 32 -10.24 4.49 -1.94
C ILE A 32 -9.64 5.60 -2.82
N LEU A 33 -9.29 5.28 -4.07
CA LEU A 33 -8.73 6.26 -5.01
C LEU A 33 -9.74 7.38 -5.32
N GLU A 34 -11.02 7.05 -5.42
CA GLU A 34 -12.08 8.03 -5.60
C GLU A 34 -12.13 9.02 -4.43
N ARG A 35 -12.05 8.52 -3.18
CA ARG A 35 -12.00 9.36 -1.98
C ARG A 35 -10.75 10.26 -1.94
N VAL A 36 -9.64 9.76 -2.47
CA VAL A 36 -8.41 10.55 -2.63
C VAL A 36 -8.65 11.69 -3.63
N ASP A 37 -9.26 11.38 -4.78
CA ASP A 37 -9.54 12.38 -5.82
C ASP A 37 -10.53 13.45 -5.31
N GLU A 38 -11.43 13.08 -4.44
CA GLU A 38 -12.39 13.99 -3.81
C GLU A 38 -11.76 14.83 -2.69
N GLY A 39 -10.50 14.57 -2.34
CA GLY A 39 -9.78 15.33 -1.31
C GLY A 39 -10.01 14.88 0.11
N HIS A 40 -10.70 13.74 0.34
CA HIS A 40 -10.95 13.22 1.68
C HIS A 40 -9.70 12.58 2.30
N TRP A 41 -8.87 11.95 1.50
CA TRP A 41 -7.64 11.29 1.93
C TRP A 41 -6.47 11.69 1.04
N THR A 42 -5.24 11.51 1.55
CA THR A 42 -4.02 11.75 0.79
C THR A 42 -3.36 10.41 0.46
N HIS A 43 -3.10 10.17 -0.82
CA HIS A 43 -2.37 8.99 -1.29
C HIS A 43 -0.87 9.29 -1.27
N VAL A 44 -0.10 8.45 -0.60
CA VAL A 44 1.37 8.51 -0.58
C VAL A 44 1.94 7.22 -1.13
N SER A 45 3.12 7.28 -1.71
CA SER A 45 3.84 6.13 -2.24
C SER A 45 5.34 6.34 -2.04
N SER A 46 6.17 5.51 -2.66
CA SER A 46 7.61 5.56 -2.48
C SER A 46 8.37 5.12 -3.73
N GLU A 47 9.67 5.40 -3.71
CA GLU A 47 10.60 4.96 -4.75
C GLU A 47 10.60 3.44 -4.93
N ILE A 48 10.40 2.64 -3.86
CA ILE A 48 10.33 1.19 -4.00
C ILE A 48 9.12 0.76 -4.84
N ALA A 49 8.00 1.47 -4.73
CA ALA A 49 6.85 1.21 -5.58
C ALA A 49 7.17 1.51 -7.05
N LEU A 50 7.88 2.60 -7.32
CA LEU A 50 8.32 2.93 -8.68
C LEU A 50 9.22 1.85 -9.27
N ILE A 51 10.16 1.34 -8.47
CA ILE A 51 11.10 0.28 -8.88
C ILE A 51 10.33 -1.00 -9.22
N GLU A 52 9.38 -1.41 -8.36
CA GLU A 52 8.59 -2.61 -8.60
C GLU A 52 7.71 -2.49 -9.84
N ILE A 53 7.06 -1.34 -10.02
CA ILE A 53 6.22 -1.09 -11.21
C ILE A 53 7.07 -1.14 -12.47
N ALA A 54 8.24 -0.52 -12.46
CA ALA A 54 9.16 -0.51 -13.60
C ALA A 54 9.68 -1.90 -13.94
N ALA A 55 9.73 -2.81 -12.98
CA ALA A 55 10.21 -4.18 -13.17
C ALA A 55 9.16 -5.10 -13.83
N ASN A 56 7.91 -4.67 -13.95
CA ASN A 56 6.87 -5.48 -14.60
C ASN A 56 7.20 -5.59 -16.11
N PRO A 57 7.27 -6.81 -16.67
CA PRO A 57 7.63 -7.00 -18.09
C PRO A 57 6.55 -6.55 -19.07
N ASP A 58 5.31 -6.41 -18.64
CA ASP A 58 4.20 -5.96 -19.48
C ASP A 58 4.15 -4.43 -19.54
N PRO A 59 4.50 -3.81 -20.69
CA PRO A 59 4.54 -2.35 -20.80
C PRO A 59 3.18 -1.68 -20.66
N GLU A 60 2.10 -2.36 -21.09
CA GLU A 60 0.75 -1.84 -20.92
C GLU A 60 0.32 -1.81 -19.46
N ARG A 61 0.63 -2.89 -18.73
CA ARG A 61 0.38 -2.97 -17.28
C ARG A 61 1.15 -1.89 -16.53
N ARG A 62 2.44 -1.72 -16.85
CA ARG A 62 3.26 -0.67 -16.25
C ARG A 62 2.63 0.71 -16.42
N ALA A 63 2.20 1.03 -17.63
CA ALA A 63 1.61 2.32 -17.93
C ALA A 63 0.31 2.55 -17.13
N ARG A 64 -0.55 1.55 -17.06
CA ARG A 64 -1.83 1.63 -16.35
C ARG A 64 -1.63 1.79 -14.84
N VAL A 65 -0.76 0.99 -14.25
CA VAL A 65 -0.46 1.05 -12.82
C VAL A 65 0.19 2.39 -12.46
N HIS A 66 1.09 2.88 -13.31
CA HIS A 66 1.75 4.17 -13.11
C HIS A 66 0.74 5.32 -13.00
N LEU A 67 -0.35 5.27 -13.76
CA LEU A 67 -1.41 6.30 -13.71
C LEU A 67 -2.11 6.36 -12.35
N LEU A 68 -2.05 5.30 -11.54
CA LEU A 68 -2.68 5.27 -10.23
C LEU A 68 -1.77 5.81 -9.12
N LEU A 69 -0.53 6.12 -9.42
CA LEU A 69 0.40 6.69 -8.44
C LEU A 69 0.00 8.13 -8.06
N PRO A 70 0.33 8.55 -6.83
CA PRO A 70 0.12 9.94 -6.44
C PRO A 70 1.12 10.87 -7.14
N ASP A 71 0.92 12.18 -6.98
CA ASP A 71 1.85 13.20 -7.47
C ASP A 71 3.25 12.98 -6.86
N SER A 72 4.29 13.41 -7.57
CA SER A 72 5.68 13.26 -7.14
C SER A 72 5.97 13.83 -5.75
N ALA A 73 5.25 14.87 -5.36
CA ALA A 73 5.37 15.47 -4.02
C ALA A 73 4.98 14.49 -2.89
N ASN A 74 4.17 13.47 -3.21
CA ASN A 74 3.70 12.45 -2.27
C ASN A 74 4.41 11.11 -2.44
N ILE A 75 5.51 11.09 -3.17
CA ILE A 75 6.35 9.89 -3.36
C ILE A 75 7.66 10.11 -2.60
N VAL A 76 7.86 9.34 -1.52
CA VAL A 76 9.07 9.47 -0.71
C VAL A 76 10.23 8.69 -1.33
N MET A 77 11.43 9.25 -1.23
CA MET A 77 12.65 8.59 -1.70
C MET A 77 13.19 7.66 -0.63
N LEU A 78 13.93 6.63 -1.06
CA LEU A 78 14.62 5.72 -0.15
C LEU A 78 15.91 6.39 0.32
N THR A 79 16.02 6.61 1.62
CA THR A 79 17.18 7.21 2.26
C THR A 79 18.00 6.13 3.00
N PRO A 80 19.24 6.41 3.43
CA PRO A 80 19.96 5.48 4.29
C PRO A 80 19.19 5.06 5.54
N ALA A 81 18.40 5.96 6.14
CA ALA A 81 17.56 5.65 7.28
C ALA A 81 16.44 4.66 6.90
N THR A 82 15.85 4.82 5.72
CA THR A 82 14.83 3.90 5.19
C THR A 82 15.40 2.49 5.03
N TYR A 83 16.60 2.38 4.44
CA TYR A 83 17.27 1.08 4.26
C TYR A 83 17.62 0.44 5.60
N ALA A 84 18.12 1.22 6.57
CA ALA A 84 18.43 0.70 7.90
C ALA A 84 17.17 0.17 8.61
N ARG A 85 16.07 0.91 8.52
CA ARG A 85 14.78 0.47 9.06
C ARG A 85 14.31 -0.81 8.38
N GLY A 86 14.46 -0.89 7.04
CA GLY A 86 14.13 -2.08 6.25
C GLY A 86 14.89 -3.32 6.73
N GLU A 87 16.20 -3.20 6.96
CA GLU A 87 17.02 -4.31 7.47
C GLU A 87 16.51 -4.78 8.84
N ALA A 88 16.19 -3.86 9.73
CA ALA A 88 15.64 -4.20 11.05
C ALA A 88 14.31 -4.95 10.92
N LEU A 89 13.47 -4.55 9.97
CA LEU A 89 12.17 -5.19 9.72
C LEU A 89 12.33 -6.59 9.11
N GLU A 90 13.35 -6.82 8.27
CA GLU A 90 13.62 -8.16 7.71
C GLU A 90 13.84 -9.19 8.82
N SER A 91 14.43 -8.80 9.93
CA SER A 91 14.64 -9.70 11.08
C SER A 91 13.33 -10.19 11.71
N LEU A 92 12.21 -9.51 11.43
CA LEU A 92 10.88 -9.92 11.89
C LEU A 92 10.19 -10.91 10.92
N GLY A 93 10.83 -11.24 9.80
CA GLY A 93 10.32 -12.19 8.82
C GLY A 93 9.75 -11.57 7.55
N PHE A 94 9.86 -10.26 7.38
CA PHE A 94 9.42 -9.60 6.14
C PHE A 94 10.43 -9.85 5.01
N LYS A 95 9.93 -9.96 3.77
CA LYS A 95 10.78 -9.94 2.59
C LYS A 95 11.39 -8.55 2.44
N ALA A 96 12.55 -8.47 1.79
CA ALA A 96 13.28 -7.21 1.64
C ALA A 96 12.43 -6.07 1.05
N ALA A 97 11.69 -6.33 -0.03
CA ALA A 97 10.84 -5.32 -0.65
C ALA A 97 9.68 -4.90 0.27
N ASP A 98 9.03 -5.86 0.94
CA ASP A 98 7.95 -5.59 1.89
C ASP A 98 8.44 -4.74 3.07
N ALA A 99 9.63 -5.07 3.59
CA ALA A 99 10.28 -4.29 4.64
C ALA A 99 10.51 -2.84 4.22
N LEU A 100 10.95 -2.63 2.98
CA LEU A 100 11.14 -1.27 2.45
C LEU A 100 9.81 -0.52 2.27
N HIS A 101 8.74 -1.21 1.89
CA HIS A 101 7.42 -0.57 1.83
C HIS A 101 6.96 -0.11 3.21
N ILE A 102 7.17 -0.92 4.24
CA ILE A 102 6.86 -0.52 5.62
C ILE A 102 7.69 0.69 6.02
N ALA A 103 9.02 0.62 5.84
CA ALA A 103 9.93 1.70 6.19
C ALA A 103 9.58 3.01 5.47
N ALA A 104 9.26 2.93 4.19
CA ALA A 104 8.86 4.09 3.38
C ALA A 104 7.52 4.67 3.82
N SER A 105 6.54 3.81 4.12
CA SER A 105 5.23 4.26 4.61
C SER A 105 5.34 4.95 5.97
N GLU A 106 6.22 4.46 6.85
CA GLU A 106 6.52 5.09 8.12
C GLU A 106 7.19 6.47 7.91
N ALA A 107 8.15 6.54 6.99
CA ALA A 107 8.83 7.80 6.64
C ALA A 107 7.86 8.83 6.06
N ALA A 108 6.87 8.38 5.30
CA ALA A 108 5.81 9.24 4.76
C ALA A 108 4.76 9.61 5.79
N LYS A 109 4.83 9.06 6.99
CA LYS A 109 3.84 9.23 8.06
C LYS A 109 2.44 8.77 7.63
N ALA A 110 2.39 7.67 6.89
CA ALA A 110 1.12 7.08 6.51
C ALA A 110 0.37 6.55 7.73
N ASP A 111 -0.94 6.73 7.72
CA ASP A 111 -1.82 6.19 8.77
C ASP A 111 -2.07 4.71 8.57
N VAL A 112 -2.06 4.27 7.31
CA VAL A 112 -2.29 2.88 6.95
C VAL A 112 -1.49 2.52 5.69
N LEU A 113 -0.96 1.30 5.68
CA LEU A 113 -0.38 0.64 4.53
C LEU A 113 -1.33 -0.49 4.12
N LEU A 114 -1.85 -0.43 2.90
CA LEU A 114 -2.79 -1.44 2.39
C LEU A 114 -2.09 -2.39 1.44
N SER A 115 -2.34 -3.69 1.61
CA SER A 115 -1.78 -4.74 0.75
C SER A 115 -2.79 -5.85 0.53
N CYS A 116 -2.78 -6.42 -0.68
CA CYS A 116 -3.58 -7.59 -1.04
C CYS A 116 -2.83 -8.91 -0.79
N ASP A 117 -1.58 -8.84 -0.33
CA ASP A 117 -0.74 -10.01 -0.04
C ASP A 117 -1.03 -10.51 1.38
N ASP A 118 -1.65 -11.69 1.49
CA ASP A 118 -2.03 -12.28 2.76
C ASP A 118 -0.84 -12.58 3.67
N ARG A 119 0.26 -13.06 3.09
CA ARG A 119 1.46 -13.39 3.86
C ARG A 119 2.06 -12.12 4.48
N PHE A 120 2.11 -11.05 3.71
CA PHE A 120 2.57 -9.75 4.19
C PHE A 120 1.69 -9.27 5.35
N CYS A 121 0.36 -9.31 5.16
CA CYS A 121 -0.60 -8.90 6.19
C CYS A 121 -0.45 -9.74 7.47
N ARG A 122 -0.28 -11.06 7.36
CA ARG A 122 -0.12 -11.95 8.52
C ARG A 122 1.18 -11.67 9.28
N THR A 123 2.29 -11.46 8.57
CA THR A 123 3.56 -11.13 9.20
C THR A 123 3.47 -9.81 9.95
N ALA A 124 2.80 -8.82 9.36
CA ALA A 124 2.58 -7.52 9.98
C ALA A 124 1.71 -7.62 11.22
N GLU A 125 0.67 -8.45 11.20
CA GLU A 125 -0.20 -8.67 12.35
C GLU A 125 0.58 -9.24 13.54
N ARG A 126 1.44 -10.23 13.28
CA ARG A 126 2.30 -10.82 14.32
C ARG A 126 3.31 -9.83 14.91
N SER A 127 3.69 -8.82 14.12
CA SER A 127 4.71 -7.84 14.48
C SER A 127 4.14 -6.45 14.75
N ALA A 128 2.82 -6.33 14.92
CA ALA A 128 2.12 -5.04 14.97
C ALA A 128 2.72 -4.05 15.97
N ARG A 129 3.18 -4.54 17.12
CA ARG A 129 3.77 -3.68 18.16
C ARG A 129 5.11 -3.06 17.76
N ARG A 130 5.76 -3.61 16.74
CA ARG A 130 7.06 -3.14 16.24
C ARG A 130 6.95 -2.23 15.03
N LEU A 131 5.73 -2.05 14.51
CA LEU A 131 5.47 -1.22 13.35
C LEU A 131 4.93 0.14 13.76
N HIS A 132 5.29 1.18 13.02
CA HIS A 132 4.79 2.53 13.20
C HIS A 132 3.72 2.91 12.16
N VAL A 133 3.24 1.93 11.43
CA VAL A 133 2.14 2.05 10.48
C VAL A 133 1.23 0.83 10.64
N ARG A 134 -0.07 1.03 10.50
CA ARG A 134 -1.02 -0.06 10.50
C ARG A 134 -1.05 -0.69 9.11
N LEU A 135 -1.03 -2.03 9.01
CA LEU A 135 -1.05 -2.74 7.75
C LEU A 135 -2.30 -3.60 7.64
N ARG A 136 -3.09 -3.42 6.58
CA ARG A 136 -4.37 -4.10 6.39
C ARG A 136 -4.63 -4.42 4.91
N ASN A 137 -5.54 -5.38 4.68
CA ASN A 137 -6.12 -5.63 3.37
C ASN A 137 -7.04 -4.44 3.01
N PRO A 138 -7.06 -3.97 1.75
CA PRO A 138 -7.85 -2.81 1.36
C PRO A 138 -9.36 -3.00 1.55
N MET A 139 -9.88 -4.20 1.28
CA MET A 139 -11.30 -4.47 1.45
C MET A 139 -11.71 -4.44 2.93
N ALA A 140 -10.93 -5.11 3.78
CA ALA A 140 -11.18 -5.14 5.22
C ALA A 140 -11.07 -3.75 5.84
N TRP A 141 -10.06 -2.98 5.44
CA TRP A 141 -9.87 -1.62 5.94
C TRP A 141 -10.98 -0.68 5.48
N PHE A 142 -11.36 -0.74 4.20
CA PHE A 142 -12.42 0.11 3.67
C PHE A 142 -13.75 -0.16 4.38
N ASP A 143 -14.10 -1.43 4.58
CA ASP A 143 -15.30 -1.83 5.32
C ASP A 143 -15.29 -1.27 6.74
N GLU A 144 -14.15 -1.38 7.42
CA GLU A 144 -13.97 -0.85 8.78
C GLU A 144 -14.18 0.66 8.85
N VAL A 145 -13.63 1.41 7.90
CA VAL A 145 -13.76 2.88 7.86
C VAL A 145 -15.19 3.32 7.55
N GLU A 146 -15.87 2.64 6.63
CA GLU A 146 -17.25 2.96 6.27
C GLU A 146 -18.22 2.69 7.42
N HIS A 147 -17.92 1.74 8.29
CA HIS A 147 -18.75 1.37 9.42
C HIS A 147 -18.25 1.93 10.75
N ALA A 148 -17.22 2.77 10.73
CA ALA A 148 -16.73 3.40 11.94
C ALA A 148 -17.79 4.38 12.46
N PRO A 149 -18.07 4.43 13.79
CA PRO A 149 -18.94 5.44 14.34
C PRO A 149 -18.34 6.83 14.10
N ASP A 150 -19.18 7.78 13.72
CA ASP A 150 -18.75 9.14 13.51
C ASP A 150 -18.02 9.64 14.76
N ALA A 151 -16.78 10.10 14.58
CA ALA A 151 -16.00 10.71 15.64
C ALA A 151 -16.55 12.11 15.90
N THR A 152 -17.59 12.19 16.71
CA THR A 152 -18.11 13.47 17.17
C THR A 152 -17.58 13.76 18.55
#